data_067456eab1ee45efb43345c0a3922d3c
#
_entry.id   067456eab1ee45efb43345c0a3922d3c
#
_cell.length_a   1.000
_cell.length_b   1.000
_cell.length_c   1.000
_cell.angle_alpha   90.00
_cell.angle_beta   90.00
_cell.angle_gamma   90.00
#
_symmetry.space_group_name_H-M   'P 1'
#
loop_
_entity.id
_entity.type
_entity.pdbx_description
1 polymer ?
#
loop_
_entity_poly.entity_id
_entity_poly.type
_entity_poly.pdbx_seq_one_letter_code
_entity_poly.pdbx_strand_id
1 'polypeptide(L)'
;LRRLFKEFQSQKLELQFDGMYLTISGSNSPSSLASKAIKYLFLDEVDKYQGATKKEADPISLARERVKTFRNSKVYLTSTPTISVGHIWKSLMAADVEKHYFVPCPHCGEMIELRFKQIKFPEAEEGMTASDRADQAVYVCQECGSIITDYHKDAMLRRGRWQIVRESNAAHKKVGYWINTLYSPFVRFSEIVKEFLDSKDDPEKFQNFTNSWLAEPWEDTKLKTSADTVMERQTSLSALFVPEWAKLLTGGVDVQETCLYWTVRAWGNYITSQNIAHGQAASWAEIERVMNLSYEKPDGERLVPSLCLIDSGYDADSTYDFCADNADWALPVKGSSSPMMSHFKLSKINRPDSKAFGMNLVMVDGDKYKDMIAARMKKQNGRGAWMVYDGCDMEYAEQVTAEHKVGEKVGAKTVQRWRLKHSHGDNHYLDCEVYALAAADIMGVRSMHLEEADDEPEVKRQLDAKTDEESWIEQNESW
;
A
#
# COMPACT_ATOMS: atom_id res chain seq x y z
N LEU A 1 -15.71 34.65 29.53
CA LEU A 1 -15.54 33.30 30.09
C LEU A 1 -15.18 33.36 31.57
N ARG A 2 -14.18 34.18 32.00
CA ARG A 2 -13.74 34.26 33.41
C ARG A 2 -14.88 34.62 34.39
N ARG A 3 -15.83 35.44 34.00
CA ARG A 3 -16.99 35.83 34.84
C ARG A 3 -18.08 34.74 34.97
N LEU A 4 -18.05 33.74 34.09
CA LEU A 4 -19.04 32.66 34.06
C LEU A 4 -18.48 31.37 34.72
N PHE A 5 -17.18 31.33 35.02
CA PHE A 5 -16.51 30.14 35.58
C PHE A 5 -16.84 29.99 37.08
N LYS A 6 -17.26 28.78 37.46
CA LYS A 6 -17.58 28.41 38.84
C LYS A 6 -16.48 27.52 39.41
N GLU A 7 -15.45 28.11 39.98
CA GLU A 7 -14.26 27.42 40.47
C GLU A 7 -14.58 26.35 41.49
N PHE A 8 -15.43 26.63 42.47
CA PHE A 8 -15.81 25.67 43.52
C PHE A 8 -16.66 24.48 43.06
N GLN A 9 -17.20 24.49 41.85
CA GLN A 9 -17.97 23.41 41.27
C GLN A 9 -17.23 22.66 40.16
N SER A 10 -16.00 23.08 39.85
CA SER A 10 -15.21 22.50 38.78
C SER A 10 -14.31 21.41 39.30
N GLN A 11 -14.12 20.35 38.52
CA GLN A 11 -13.19 19.25 38.76
C GLN A 11 -12.11 19.25 37.69
N LYS A 12 -11.07 18.44 37.86
CA LYS A 12 -9.91 18.39 36.93
C LYS A 12 -10.30 18.19 35.46
N LEU A 13 -11.31 17.37 35.18
CA LEU A 13 -11.78 17.04 33.83
C LEU A 13 -13.21 17.55 33.54
N GLU A 14 -13.78 18.33 34.43
CA GLU A 14 -15.11 18.92 34.27
C GLU A 14 -15.12 20.36 34.79
N LEU A 15 -15.27 21.29 33.87
CA LEU A 15 -15.34 22.72 34.17
C LEU A 15 -16.77 23.18 34.15
N GLN A 16 -17.22 23.78 35.24
CA GLN A 16 -18.57 24.31 35.40
C GLN A 16 -18.58 25.80 35.06
N PHE A 17 -19.55 26.19 34.24
CA PHE A 17 -19.84 27.56 33.89
C PHE A 17 -21.31 27.88 34.17
N ASP A 18 -21.66 29.12 34.13
CA ASP A 18 -23.07 29.50 34.25
C ASP A 18 -23.85 29.09 32.99
N GLY A 19 -24.82 28.19 33.14
CA GLY A 19 -25.64 27.64 32.06
C GLY A 19 -24.96 26.57 31.17
N MET A 20 -23.68 26.16 31.44
CA MET A 20 -23.01 25.10 30.69
C MET A 20 -21.92 24.41 31.49
N TYR A 21 -21.54 23.22 31.06
CA TYR A 21 -20.35 22.50 31.53
C TYR A 21 -19.49 22.04 30.35
N LEU A 22 -18.19 21.94 30.57
CA LEU A 22 -17.24 21.38 29.66
C LEU A 22 -16.62 20.12 30.30
N THR A 23 -16.77 18.97 29.67
CA THR A 23 -16.16 17.72 30.13
C THR A 23 -15.05 17.32 29.14
N ILE A 24 -13.89 16.94 29.65
CA ILE A 24 -12.77 16.38 28.90
C ILE A 24 -12.71 14.89 29.19
N SER A 25 -12.59 14.07 28.15
CA SER A 25 -12.55 12.59 28.27
C SER A 25 -11.50 12.01 27.33
N GLY A 26 -10.78 10.99 27.78
CA GLY A 26 -9.90 10.23 26.90
C GLY A 26 -10.69 9.28 26.00
N SER A 27 -10.20 9.07 24.79
CA SER A 27 -10.81 8.16 23.80
C SER A 27 -10.83 6.69 24.25
N ASN A 28 -9.96 6.30 25.19
CA ASN A 28 -9.83 4.95 25.72
C ASN A 28 -10.74 4.64 26.93
N SER A 29 -11.67 5.55 27.25
CA SER A 29 -12.59 5.38 28.38
C SER A 29 -14.05 5.29 27.92
N PRO A 30 -14.54 4.12 27.49
CA PRO A 30 -15.90 3.96 26.97
C PRO A 30 -16.99 4.42 27.94
N SER A 31 -16.81 4.15 29.24
CA SER A 31 -17.74 4.58 30.29
C SER A 31 -17.86 6.10 30.38
N SER A 32 -16.75 6.82 30.25
CA SER A 32 -16.76 8.29 30.25
C SER A 32 -17.40 8.85 28.98
N LEU A 33 -17.16 8.22 27.82
CA LEU A 33 -17.77 8.59 26.54
C LEU A 33 -19.30 8.31 26.54
N ALA A 34 -19.78 7.37 27.34
CA ALA A 34 -21.17 6.94 27.39
C ALA A 34 -22.03 7.67 28.45
N SER A 35 -21.43 8.50 29.33
CA SER A 35 -22.11 8.90 30.60
C SER A 35 -23.03 10.11 30.52
N LYS A 36 -22.86 11.04 29.55
CA LYS A 36 -23.56 12.34 29.55
C LYS A 36 -24.13 12.70 28.18
N ALA A 37 -25.29 13.40 28.17
CA ALA A 37 -25.82 14.01 26.96
C ALA A 37 -25.01 15.27 26.61
N ILE A 38 -24.61 15.43 25.36
CA ILE A 38 -23.69 16.47 24.89
C ILE A 38 -24.30 17.21 23.70
N LYS A 39 -24.28 18.52 23.72
CA LYS A 39 -24.78 19.36 22.62
C LYS A 39 -23.69 19.64 21.58
N TYR A 40 -22.48 19.93 22.03
CA TYR A 40 -21.32 20.22 21.18
C TYR A 40 -20.25 19.22 21.51
N LEU A 41 -19.90 18.37 20.53
CA LEU A 41 -18.88 17.31 20.66
C LEU A 41 -17.67 17.67 19.83
N PHE A 42 -16.49 17.73 20.46
CA PHE A 42 -15.22 17.93 19.83
C PHE A 42 -14.37 16.66 19.98
N LEU A 43 -14.00 16.07 18.89
CA LEU A 43 -13.16 14.86 18.80
C LEU A 43 -11.85 15.26 18.15
N ASP A 44 -10.79 15.31 18.94
CA ASP A 44 -9.47 15.73 18.49
C ASP A 44 -8.55 14.53 18.26
N GLU A 45 -7.69 14.60 17.24
CA GLU A 45 -6.76 13.55 16.84
C GLU A 45 -7.44 12.18 16.58
N VAL A 46 -8.58 12.20 15.86
CA VAL A 46 -9.42 11.00 15.67
C VAL A 46 -8.72 9.84 14.98
N ASP A 47 -7.70 10.09 14.15
CA ASP A 47 -6.93 9.04 13.50
C ASP A 47 -6.01 8.26 14.46
N LYS A 48 -5.80 8.81 15.66
CA LYS A 48 -5.03 8.16 16.74
C LYS A 48 -5.90 7.36 17.71
N TYR A 49 -7.24 7.37 17.53
CA TYR A 49 -8.14 6.59 18.36
C TYR A 49 -7.97 5.10 18.10
N GLN A 50 -8.13 4.31 19.16
CA GLN A 50 -8.15 2.85 19.00
C GLN A 50 -9.40 2.42 18.23
N GLY A 51 -9.24 1.43 17.35
CA GLY A 51 -10.36 0.86 16.62
C GLY A 51 -11.36 0.11 17.52
N ALA A 52 -12.50 -0.27 16.96
CA ALA A 52 -13.50 -1.08 17.63
C ALA A 52 -12.91 -2.36 18.21
N THR A 53 -13.34 -2.76 19.40
CA THR A 53 -12.98 -4.05 20.01
C THR A 53 -14.11 -5.06 19.83
N LYS A 54 -13.85 -6.36 20.12
CA LYS A 54 -14.91 -7.39 20.05
C LYS A 54 -16.09 -7.13 21.01
N LYS A 55 -15.91 -6.24 22.01
CA LYS A 55 -16.90 -5.96 23.05
C LYS A 55 -17.58 -4.59 22.91
N GLU A 56 -16.97 -3.64 22.18
CA GLU A 56 -17.46 -2.25 22.13
C GLU A 56 -17.25 -1.65 20.76
N ALA A 57 -18.19 -0.77 20.34
CA ALA A 57 -18.08 0.03 19.14
C ALA A 57 -16.89 0.99 19.22
N ASP A 58 -16.49 1.57 18.06
CA ASP A 58 -15.41 2.55 18.03
C ASP A 58 -15.76 3.80 18.85
N PRO A 59 -14.75 4.49 19.44
CA PRO A 59 -14.97 5.64 20.31
C PRO A 59 -15.75 6.79 19.67
N ILE A 60 -15.60 6.99 18.36
CA ILE A 60 -16.33 8.06 17.62
C ILE A 60 -17.82 7.74 17.59
N SER A 61 -18.18 6.50 17.28
CA SER A 61 -19.56 6.04 17.27
C SER A 61 -20.19 6.14 18.65
N LEU A 62 -19.49 5.70 19.71
CA LEU A 62 -19.96 5.80 21.09
C LEU A 62 -20.22 7.26 21.51
N ALA A 63 -19.30 8.18 21.20
CA ALA A 63 -19.45 9.59 21.51
C ALA A 63 -20.60 10.24 20.72
N ARG A 64 -20.80 9.86 19.44
CA ARG A 64 -21.90 10.37 18.62
C ARG A 64 -23.28 9.99 19.14
N GLU A 65 -23.44 8.87 19.84
CA GLU A 65 -24.71 8.52 20.47
C GLU A 65 -25.15 9.56 21.52
N ARG A 66 -24.22 10.28 22.13
CA ARG A 66 -24.50 11.27 23.20
C ARG A 66 -25.10 12.60 22.71
N VAL A 67 -24.92 12.92 21.43
CA VAL A 67 -25.45 14.15 20.84
C VAL A 67 -26.89 14.02 20.32
N LYS A 68 -27.44 12.82 20.23
CA LYS A 68 -28.79 12.55 19.70
C LYS A 68 -29.88 13.19 20.50
N THR A 69 -29.67 13.48 21.79
CA THR A 69 -30.62 14.11 22.67
C THR A 69 -30.91 15.57 22.30
N PHE A 70 -30.02 16.24 21.59
CA PHE A 70 -30.14 17.65 21.26
C PHE A 70 -30.46 17.85 19.78
N ARG A 71 -31.55 18.52 19.46
CA ARG A 71 -32.00 18.79 18.08
C ARG A 71 -30.96 19.57 17.25
N ASN A 72 -30.24 20.52 17.88
CA ASN A 72 -29.25 21.38 17.23
C ASN A 72 -27.83 21.04 17.71
N SER A 73 -27.49 19.75 17.80
CA SER A 73 -26.17 19.31 18.17
C SER A 73 -25.16 19.57 17.04
N LYS A 74 -23.89 19.72 17.42
CA LYS A 74 -22.75 19.81 16.49
C LYS A 74 -21.67 18.83 16.88
N VAL A 75 -21.09 18.18 15.89
CA VAL A 75 -19.94 17.27 16.05
C VAL A 75 -18.79 17.78 15.19
N TYR A 76 -17.64 17.98 15.80
CA TYR A 76 -16.41 18.41 15.15
C TYR A 76 -15.37 17.30 15.28
N LEU A 77 -14.77 16.92 14.16
CA LEU A 77 -13.64 15.99 14.09
C LEU A 77 -12.43 16.74 13.58
N THR A 78 -11.31 16.61 14.29
CA THR A 78 -10.03 17.17 13.87
C THR A 78 -8.95 16.10 13.98
N SER A 79 -8.05 16.06 13.02
CA SER A 79 -6.85 15.20 13.04
C SER A 79 -5.93 15.54 11.88
N THR A 80 -4.65 15.26 12.02
CA THR A 80 -3.79 14.96 10.88
C THR A 80 -4.19 13.60 10.32
N PRO A 81 -4.28 13.45 8.98
CA PRO A 81 -4.57 12.14 8.38
C PRO A 81 -3.38 11.20 8.59
N THR A 82 -3.62 9.91 8.75
CA THR A 82 -2.57 8.89 8.81
C THR A 82 -2.50 8.08 7.51
N ILE A 83 -3.59 7.47 7.13
CA ILE A 83 -3.75 6.63 5.94
C ILE A 83 -5.10 6.92 5.28
N SER A 84 -5.28 6.55 4.03
CA SER A 84 -6.52 6.79 3.27
C SER A 84 -7.78 6.17 3.90
N VAL A 85 -7.61 5.09 4.69
CA VAL A 85 -8.69 4.45 5.45
C VAL A 85 -8.83 4.97 6.90
N GLY A 86 -8.07 6.00 7.30
CA GLY A 86 -8.16 6.66 8.60
C GLY A 86 -9.50 7.35 8.82
N HIS A 87 -9.85 7.59 10.09
CA HIS A 87 -11.16 8.16 10.46
C HIS A 87 -11.38 9.56 9.88
N ILE A 88 -10.35 10.43 9.91
CA ILE A 88 -10.49 11.81 9.43
C ILE A 88 -10.64 11.83 7.92
N TRP A 89 -9.81 11.05 7.18
CA TRP A 89 -9.85 11.02 5.73
C TRP A 89 -11.16 10.42 5.21
N LYS A 90 -11.60 9.29 5.79
CA LYS A 90 -12.93 8.73 5.48
C LYS A 90 -14.07 9.74 5.76
N SER A 91 -13.97 10.50 6.85
CA SER A 91 -14.98 11.50 7.18
C SER A 91 -14.98 12.67 6.19
N LEU A 92 -13.79 13.08 5.69
CA LEU A 92 -13.66 14.10 4.65
C LEU A 92 -14.25 13.59 3.32
N MET A 93 -13.91 12.36 2.91
CA MET A 93 -14.46 11.77 1.67
C MET A 93 -15.97 11.56 1.72
N ALA A 94 -16.52 11.25 2.89
CA ALA A 94 -17.97 11.09 3.14
C ALA A 94 -18.69 12.42 3.45
N ALA A 95 -18.02 13.57 3.34
CA ALA A 95 -18.65 14.88 3.54
C ALA A 95 -19.50 15.26 2.31
N ASP A 96 -20.65 15.93 2.57
CA ASP A 96 -21.51 16.45 1.51
C ASP A 96 -20.80 17.57 0.72
N VAL A 97 -19.95 18.34 1.42
CA VAL A 97 -19.16 19.45 0.87
C VAL A 97 -17.74 19.38 1.41
N GLU A 98 -16.77 19.49 0.52
CA GLU A 98 -15.36 19.65 0.85
C GLU A 98 -14.91 21.06 0.50
N LYS A 99 -14.21 21.70 1.44
CA LYS A 99 -13.71 23.06 1.29
C LYS A 99 -12.22 23.13 1.53
N HIS A 100 -11.51 23.80 0.62
CA HIS A 100 -10.11 24.16 0.76
C HIS A 100 -9.95 25.66 0.94
N TYR A 101 -8.84 26.06 1.56
CA TYR A 101 -8.55 27.47 1.79
C TYR A 101 -7.78 28.05 0.61
N PHE A 102 -8.36 29.03 -0.07
CA PHE A 102 -7.73 29.73 -1.19
C PHE A 102 -7.30 31.12 -0.74
N VAL A 103 -6.15 31.56 -1.25
CA VAL A 103 -5.56 32.88 -0.95
C VAL A 103 -5.31 33.66 -2.24
N PRO A 104 -5.45 34.98 -2.25
CA PRO A 104 -5.20 35.77 -3.45
C PRO A 104 -3.70 35.84 -3.74
N CYS A 105 -3.28 35.59 -4.97
CA CYS A 105 -1.92 35.85 -5.41
C CYS A 105 -1.60 37.37 -5.27
N PRO A 106 -0.45 37.77 -4.73
CA PRO A 106 -0.12 39.18 -4.54
C PRO A 106 0.17 39.92 -5.86
N HIS A 107 0.39 39.20 -6.95
CA HIS A 107 0.75 39.73 -8.26
C HIS A 107 -0.43 39.80 -9.22
N CYS A 108 -1.16 38.69 -9.43
CA CYS A 108 -2.27 38.66 -10.37
C CYS A 108 -3.66 38.78 -9.70
N GLY A 109 -3.75 38.62 -8.37
CA GLY A 109 -5.01 38.69 -7.64
C GLY A 109 -5.86 37.42 -7.68
N GLU A 110 -5.52 36.45 -8.55
CA GLU A 110 -6.25 35.18 -8.64
C GLU A 110 -6.19 34.38 -7.35
N MET A 111 -7.30 33.69 -7.06
CA MET A 111 -7.41 32.86 -5.87
C MET A 111 -6.74 31.50 -6.09
N ILE A 112 -5.65 31.27 -5.39
CA ILE A 112 -4.82 30.07 -5.52
C ILE A 112 -4.89 29.21 -4.26
N GLU A 113 -4.82 27.87 -4.44
CA GLU A 113 -4.60 26.92 -3.36
C GLU A 113 -3.10 26.70 -3.20
N LEU A 114 -2.58 26.79 -1.97
CA LEU A 114 -1.18 26.57 -1.69
C LEU A 114 -0.87 25.07 -1.70
N ARG A 115 -0.04 24.64 -2.66
CA ARG A 115 0.37 23.25 -2.85
C ARG A 115 1.89 23.13 -2.84
N PHE A 116 2.43 22.09 -2.20
CA PHE A 116 3.87 21.86 -2.08
C PHE A 116 4.59 21.81 -3.42
N LYS A 117 3.98 21.20 -4.47
CA LYS A 117 4.54 21.14 -5.83
C LYS A 117 4.85 22.49 -6.47
N GLN A 118 4.27 23.58 -5.96
CA GLN A 118 4.51 24.94 -6.43
C GLN A 118 5.70 25.61 -5.73
N ILE A 119 6.25 25.01 -4.66
CA ILE A 119 7.50 25.46 -4.09
C ILE A 119 8.65 25.03 -5.00
N LYS A 120 9.47 25.98 -5.38
CA LYS A 120 10.66 25.74 -6.20
C LYS A 120 11.90 26.05 -5.36
N PHE A 121 12.90 25.21 -5.49
CA PHE A 121 14.20 25.32 -4.84
C PHE A 121 15.26 24.67 -5.74
N PRO A 122 16.55 25.03 -5.63
CA PRO A 122 17.61 24.50 -6.48
C PRO A 122 17.72 22.97 -6.43
N GLU A 123 18.19 22.37 -7.52
CA GLU A 123 18.62 20.97 -7.54
C GLU A 123 19.90 20.80 -6.70
N ALA A 124 20.29 19.57 -6.43
CA ALA A 124 21.50 19.28 -5.69
C ALA A 124 22.73 19.55 -6.57
N GLU A 125 23.60 20.44 -6.12
CA GLU A 125 24.90 20.76 -6.73
C GLU A 125 26.02 20.37 -5.76
N GLU A 126 27.24 20.16 -6.30
CA GLU A 126 28.41 19.81 -5.52
C GLU A 126 28.75 20.94 -4.50
N GLY A 127 28.82 20.58 -3.22
CA GLY A 127 29.06 21.52 -2.13
C GLY A 127 27.84 22.24 -1.57
N MET A 128 26.62 22.04 -2.13
CA MET A 128 25.39 22.64 -1.64
C MET A 128 24.69 21.72 -0.62
N THR A 129 24.44 22.22 0.58
CA THR A 129 23.72 21.47 1.62
C THR A 129 22.20 21.52 1.43
N ALA A 130 21.46 20.62 2.08
CA ALA A 130 20.00 20.67 2.11
C ALA A 130 19.47 22.01 2.65
N SER A 131 20.17 22.62 3.61
CA SER A 131 19.82 23.93 4.16
C SER A 131 20.00 25.05 3.13
N ASP A 132 21.11 25.05 2.39
CA ASP A 132 21.38 26.05 1.36
C ASP A 132 20.35 26.03 0.23
N ARG A 133 19.86 24.83 -0.11
CA ARG A 133 18.78 24.63 -1.07
C ARG A 133 17.44 25.12 -0.52
N ALA A 134 17.15 24.82 0.73
CA ALA A 134 15.91 25.20 1.39
C ALA A 134 15.80 26.73 1.55
N ASP A 135 16.90 27.41 1.88
CA ASP A 135 16.94 28.87 2.07
C ASP A 135 16.62 29.65 0.77
N GLN A 136 16.78 29.02 -0.38
CA GLN A 136 16.41 29.57 -1.68
C GLN A 136 14.97 29.20 -2.12
N ALA A 137 14.19 28.58 -1.25
CA ALA A 137 12.83 28.16 -1.59
C ALA A 137 11.89 29.35 -1.82
N VAL A 138 11.17 29.29 -2.92
CA VAL A 138 10.15 30.27 -3.29
C VAL A 138 8.88 29.56 -3.75
N TYR A 139 7.74 30.16 -3.52
CA TYR A 139 6.48 29.67 -4.08
C TYR A 139 6.25 30.31 -5.45
N VAL A 140 5.87 29.51 -6.45
CA VAL A 140 5.55 29.99 -7.80
C VAL A 140 4.05 29.93 -8.01
N CYS A 141 3.43 31.06 -8.33
CA CYS A 141 2.00 31.11 -8.60
C CYS A 141 1.64 30.22 -9.78
N GLN A 142 0.67 29.33 -9.60
CA GLN A 142 0.21 28.44 -10.66
C GLN A 142 -0.53 29.14 -11.81
N GLU A 143 -1.02 30.37 -11.59
CA GLU A 143 -1.79 31.13 -12.57
C GLU A 143 -0.91 32.07 -13.41
N CYS A 144 -0.01 32.80 -12.75
CA CYS A 144 0.78 33.83 -13.46
C CYS A 144 2.29 33.57 -13.47
N GLY A 145 2.78 32.51 -12.84
CA GLY A 145 4.20 32.16 -12.77
C GLY A 145 5.06 33.10 -11.91
N SER A 146 4.49 34.11 -11.24
CA SER A 146 5.26 35.04 -10.43
C SER A 146 5.74 34.42 -9.13
N ILE A 147 6.90 34.86 -8.66
CA ILE A 147 7.52 34.42 -7.41
C ILE A 147 6.81 35.07 -6.22
N ILE A 148 6.40 34.24 -5.26
CA ILE A 148 5.81 34.61 -4.00
C ILE A 148 6.78 34.19 -2.90
N THR A 149 7.16 35.13 -2.02
CA THR A 149 8.03 34.88 -0.88
C THR A 149 7.24 34.90 0.42
N ASP A 150 7.86 34.45 1.53
CA ASP A 150 7.23 34.47 2.86
C ASP A 150 6.74 35.87 3.28
N TYR A 151 7.34 36.94 2.77
CA TYR A 151 6.90 38.32 3.01
C TYR A 151 5.43 38.55 2.59
N HIS A 152 4.99 37.94 1.53
CA HIS A 152 3.62 38.09 1.03
C HIS A 152 2.61 37.25 1.79
N LYS A 153 3.07 36.18 2.48
CA LYS A 153 2.25 35.11 3.04
C LYS A 153 1.20 35.60 4.02
N ASP A 154 1.58 36.44 4.99
CA ASP A 154 0.64 36.96 6.00
C ASP A 154 -0.51 37.76 5.38
N ALA A 155 -0.21 38.63 4.44
CA ALA A 155 -1.23 39.42 3.73
C ALA A 155 -2.17 38.57 2.87
N MET A 156 -1.63 37.52 2.23
CA MET A 156 -2.42 36.55 1.46
C MET A 156 -3.34 35.75 2.38
N LEU A 157 -2.84 35.25 3.50
CA LEU A 157 -3.61 34.44 4.46
C LEU A 157 -4.77 35.21 5.06
N ARG A 158 -4.59 36.48 5.43
CA ARG A 158 -5.67 37.35 5.96
C ARG A 158 -6.78 37.62 4.95
N ARG A 159 -6.50 37.55 3.67
CA ARG A 159 -7.45 37.81 2.57
C ARG A 159 -7.98 36.51 1.94
N GLY A 160 -7.55 35.37 2.46
CA GLY A 160 -8.01 34.07 2.01
C GLY A 160 -9.46 33.76 2.38
N ARG A 161 -10.01 32.76 1.72
CA ARG A 161 -11.37 32.28 1.95
C ARG A 161 -11.51 30.80 1.65
N TRP A 162 -12.40 30.14 2.37
CA TRP A 162 -12.80 28.78 2.09
C TRP A 162 -13.64 28.71 0.82
N GLN A 163 -13.24 27.87 -0.13
CA GLN A 163 -13.98 27.60 -1.36
C GLN A 163 -14.37 26.12 -1.43
N ILE A 164 -15.51 25.84 -2.05
CA ILE A 164 -15.98 24.47 -2.30
C ILE A 164 -15.16 23.90 -3.45
N VAL A 165 -14.50 22.76 -3.20
CA VAL A 165 -13.75 22.00 -4.22
C VAL A 165 -14.49 20.74 -4.65
N ARG A 166 -15.38 20.22 -3.78
CA ARG A 166 -16.24 19.09 -4.07
C ARG A 166 -17.59 19.25 -3.35
N GLU A 167 -18.65 18.99 -4.07
CA GLU A 167 -20.02 18.96 -3.55
C GLU A 167 -20.71 17.69 -4.05
N SER A 168 -21.15 16.83 -3.12
CA SER A 168 -21.83 15.57 -3.41
C SER A 168 -23.30 15.56 -3.00
N ASN A 169 -23.73 16.49 -2.16
CA ASN A 169 -25.11 16.60 -1.68
C ASN A 169 -25.48 18.05 -1.35
N ALA A 170 -26.53 18.55 -1.99
CA ALA A 170 -27.05 19.91 -1.77
C ALA A 170 -27.57 20.19 -0.33
N ALA A 171 -27.73 19.15 0.50
CA ALA A 171 -28.17 19.32 1.89
C ALA A 171 -27.13 19.96 2.81
N HIS A 172 -25.84 19.97 2.43
CA HIS A 172 -24.69 20.55 3.15
C HIS A 172 -24.67 20.25 4.66
N LYS A 173 -25.10 19.03 5.06
CA LYS A 173 -25.20 18.64 6.48
C LYS A 173 -23.81 18.30 7.07
N LYS A 174 -22.92 17.72 6.23
CA LYS A 174 -21.56 17.39 6.60
C LYS A 174 -20.60 18.21 5.75
N VAL A 175 -19.81 19.04 6.39
CA VAL A 175 -18.82 19.91 5.72
C VAL A 175 -17.43 19.50 6.18
N GLY A 176 -16.59 19.12 5.24
CA GLY A 176 -15.18 18.85 5.44
C GLY A 176 -14.33 20.08 5.10
N TYR A 177 -13.25 20.27 5.85
CA TYR A 177 -12.27 21.32 5.62
C TYR A 177 -10.90 20.69 5.56
N TRP A 178 -10.11 21.05 4.55
CA TRP A 178 -8.75 20.61 4.41
C TRP A 178 -7.80 21.80 4.36
N ILE A 179 -6.68 21.68 5.05
CA ILE A 179 -5.63 22.70 5.11
C ILE A 179 -4.28 22.04 5.46
N ASN A 180 -3.18 22.53 4.89
CA ASN A 180 -1.83 22.02 5.12
C ASN A 180 -0.92 23.07 5.79
N THR A 181 0.33 22.72 6.08
CA THR A 181 1.29 23.60 6.78
C THR A 181 1.69 24.84 5.97
N LEU A 182 1.52 24.86 4.64
CA LEU A 182 1.82 26.04 3.83
C LEU A 182 1.01 27.26 4.25
N TYR A 183 -0.14 27.05 4.88
CA TYR A 183 -1.01 28.11 5.41
C TYR A 183 -0.64 28.57 6.82
N SER A 184 0.36 27.97 7.46
CA SER A 184 0.82 28.43 8.78
C SER A 184 1.58 29.75 8.66
N PRO A 185 1.18 30.82 9.38
CA PRO A 185 1.93 32.07 9.39
C PRO A 185 3.27 31.96 10.15
N PHE A 186 3.47 30.85 10.88
CA PHE A 186 4.65 30.61 11.73
C PHE A 186 5.73 29.78 11.04
N VAL A 187 5.42 29.17 9.88
CA VAL A 187 6.31 28.27 9.16
C VAL A 187 6.67 28.89 7.81
N ARG A 188 7.96 28.97 7.49
CA ARG A 188 8.46 29.50 6.21
C ARG A 188 8.49 28.44 5.13
N PHE A 189 8.50 28.87 3.88
CA PHE A 189 8.67 27.93 2.75
C PHE A 189 9.98 27.17 2.82
N SER A 190 11.06 27.82 3.30
CA SER A 190 12.36 27.19 3.52
C SER A 190 12.30 26.06 4.55
N GLU A 191 11.55 26.22 5.64
CA GLU A 191 11.42 25.19 6.67
C GLU A 191 10.66 23.96 6.14
N ILE A 192 9.63 24.17 5.30
CA ILE A 192 8.89 23.08 4.65
C ILE A 192 9.80 22.30 3.69
N VAL A 193 10.61 23.00 2.89
CA VAL A 193 11.56 22.38 1.97
C VAL A 193 12.65 21.64 2.72
N LYS A 194 13.16 22.21 3.82
CA LYS A 194 14.16 21.55 4.66
C LYS A 194 13.63 20.22 5.20
N GLU A 195 12.44 20.22 5.79
CA GLU A 195 11.80 19.00 6.29
C GLU A 195 11.60 17.96 5.18
N PHE A 196 11.19 18.38 3.99
CA PHE A 196 11.11 17.50 2.83
C PHE A 196 12.46 16.89 2.48
N LEU A 197 13.52 17.68 2.38
CA LEU A 197 14.86 17.22 2.02
C LEU A 197 15.45 16.28 3.06
N ASP A 198 15.17 16.52 4.36
CA ASP A 198 15.63 15.68 5.47
C ASP A 198 14.84 14.37 5.60
N SER A 199 13.63 14.32 4.99
CA SER A 199 12.72 13.18 5.13
C SER A 199 12.61 12.30 3.87
N LYS A 200 12.83 12.84 2.67
CA LYS A 200 12.51 12.19 1.38
C LYS A 200 13.14 10.81 1.16
N ASP A 201 14.30 10.55 1.75
CA ASP A 201 15.07 9.32 1.60
C ASP A 201 14.78 8.28 2.72
N ASP A 202 14.03 8.69 3.75
CA ASP A 202 13.62 7.86 4.89
C ASP A 202 12.08 7.67 4.87
N PRO A 203 11.56 6.46 4.62
CA PRO A 203 10.12 6.22 4.49
C PRO A 203 9.30 6.64 5.71
N GLU A 204 9.81 6.46 6.94
CA GLU A 204 9.08 6.83 8.16
C GLU A 204 9.00 8.34 8.32
N LYS A 205 10.11 9.04 8.08
CA LYS A 205 10.15 10.50 8.11
C LYS A 205 9.30 11.09 6.98
N PHE A 206 9.37 10.51 5.79
CA PHE A 206 8.59 10.97 4.65
C PHE A 206 7.09 10.74 4.84
N GLN A 207 6.70 9.64 5.50
CA GLN A 207 5.32 9.44 5.95
C GLN A 207 4.89 10.56 6.90
N ASN A 208 5.73 10.91 7.89
CA ASN A 208 5.43 12.01 8.80
C ASN A 208 5.31 13.35 8.08
N PHE A 209 6.20 13.63 7.12
CA PHE A 209 6.12 14.83 6.29
C PHE A 209 4.79 14.89 5.51
N THR A 210 4.42 13.80 4.84
CA THR A 210 3.16 13.72 4.08
C THR A 210 1.94 13.93 4.99
N ASN A 211 1.89 13.23 6.12
CA ASN A 211 0.74 13.28 7.02
C ASN A 211 0.65 14.61 7.77
N SER A 212 1.75 15.07 8.37
CA SER A 212 1.73 16.19 9.31
C SER A 212 1.97 17.55 8.66
N TRP A 213 2.76 17.61 7.57
CA TRP A 213 3.08 18.86 6.89
C TRP A 213 2.17 19.12 5.68
N LEU A 214 1.88 18.06 4.89
CA LEU A 214 1.02 18.20 3.72
C LEU A 214 -0.46 17.96 4.05
N ALA A 215 -0.77 17.40 5.23
CA ALA A 215 -2.11 16.97 5.61
C ALA A 215 -2.74 15.99 4.62
N GLU A 216 -1.93 15.13 4.03
CA GLU A 216 -2.30 14.09 3.08
C GLU A 216 -2.16 12.70 3.72
N PRO A 217 -3.04 11.74 3.40
CA PRO A 217 -2.90 10.38 3.88
C PRO A 217 -1.67 9.72 3.25
N TRP A 218 -0.90 9.00 4.06
CA TRP A 218 0.19 8.20 3.55
C TRP A 218 -0.32 7.01 2.73
N GLU A 219 0.21 6.87 1.55
CA GLU A 219 0.07 5.68 0.72
C GLU A 219 1.46 5.17 0.38
N ASP A 220 1.70 3.89 0.57
CA ASP A 220 2.97 3.29 0.14
C ASP A 220 2.97 3.09 -1.37
N THR A 221 3.25 4.18 -2.09
CA THR A 221 3.26 4.21 -3.56
C THR A 221 4.37 3.35 -4.17
N LYS A 222 5.37 2.91 -3.38
CA LYS A 222 6.45 2.04 -3.88
C LYS A 222 5.93 0.68 -4.35
N LEU A 223 4.76 0.26 -3.85
CA LEU A 223 4.12 -1.00 -4.21
C LEU A 223 2.88 -0.84 -5.09
N LYS A 224 2.51 0.40 -5.47
CA LYS A 224 1.49 0.62 -6.50
C LYS A 224 2.04 0.28 -7.87
N THR A 225 1.36 -0.58 -8.58
CA THR A 225 1.60 -0.88 -9.99
C THR A 225 0.40 -0.42 -10.80
N SER A 226 0.62 -0.07 -12.06
CA SER A 226 -0.44 0.24 -13.02
C SER A 226 -0.44 -0.77 -14.17
N ALA A 227 -1.53 -0.89 -14.90
CA ALA A 227 -1.61 -1.71 -16.10
C ALA A 227 -0.52 -1.32 -17.11
N ASP A 228 -0.23 -0.02 -17.26
CA ASP A 228 0.85 0.46 -18.12
C ASP A 228 2.21 -0.11 -17.72
N THR A 229 2.50 -0.24 -16.42
CA THR A 229 3.73 -0.87 -15.95
C THR A 229 3.84 -2.33 -16.39
N VAL A 230 2.72 -3.08 -16.43
CA VAL A 230 2.69 -4.45 -16.94
C VAL A 230 2.95 -4.45 -18.45
N MET A 231 2.31 -3.55 -19.19
CA MET A 231 2.49 -3.43 -20.63
C MET A 231 3.94 -3.06 -21.01
N GLU A 232 4.62 -2.25 -20.20
CA GLU A 232 6.05 -1.97 -20.35
C GLU A 232 6.96 -3.18 -20.07
N ARG A 233 6.44 -4.23 -19.44
CA ARG A 233 7.17 -5.48 -19.16
C ARG A 233 7.03 -6.52 -20.27
N GLN A 234 6.42 -6.21 -21.38
CA GLN A 234 6.38 -7.08 -22.54
C GLN A 234 7.79 -7.34 -23.08
N THR A 235 8.01 -8.56 -23.53
CA THR A 235 9.23 -9.00 -24.23
C THR A 235 8.93 -9.14 -25.71
N SER A 236 9.91 -9.52 -26.52
CA SER A 236 9.71 -9.84 -27.95
C SER A 236 9.21 -11.26 -28.18
N LEU A 237 9.00 -12.06 -27.14
CA LEU A 237 8.60 -13.46 -27.26
C LEU A 237 7.08 -13.57 -27.26
N SER A 238 6.52 -14.22 -28.26
CA SER A 238 5.07 -14.43 -28.40
C SER A 238 4.52 -15.38 -27.34
N ALA A 239 3.21 -15.37 -27.17
CA ALA A 239 2.51 -16.31 -26.29
C ALA A 239 2.84 -17.76 -26.63
N LEU A 240 2.79 -18.63 -25.62
CA LEU A 240 3.07 -20.06 -25.68
C LEU A 240 4.55 -20.45 -25.90
N PHE A 241 5.46 -19.51 -26.13
CA PHE A 241 6.88 -19.75 -26.22
C PHE A 241 7.58 -19.52 -24.89
N VAL A 242 8.49 -20.44 -24.55
CA VAL A 242 9.29 -20.39 -23.32
C VAL A 242 10.59 -19.62 -23.57
N PRO A 243 10.97 -18.65 -22.74
CA PRO A 243 12.27 -17.99 -22.86
C PRO A 243 13.43 -18.98 -22.73
N GLU A 244 14.50 -18.75 -23.49
CA GLU A 244 15.72 -19.61 -23.48
C GLU A 244 16.30 -19.78 -22.07
N TRP A 245 16.31 -18.74 -21.26
CA TRP A 245 16.84 -18.73 -19.89
C TRP A 245 15.95 -19.48 -18.88
N ALA A 246 14.74 -19.91 -19.26
CA ALA A 246 13.82 -20.56 -18.33
C ALA A 246 14.23 -22.00 -18.03
N LYS A 247 14.12 -22.39 -16.77
CA LYS A 247 14.45 -23.72 -16.25
C LYS A 247 13.23 -24.45 -15.70
N LEU A 248 12.16 -23.72 -15.38
CA LEU A 248 10.97 -24.26 -14.73
C LEU A 248 9.73 -23.55 -15.26
N LEU A 249 8.64 -24.30 -15.44
CA LEU A 249 7.29 -23.76 -15.62
C LEU A 249 6.42 -24.12 -14.44
N THR A 250 5.57 -23.17 -14.02
CA THR A 250 4.54 -23.42 -13.01
C THR A 250 3.21 -22.81 -13.42
N GLY A 251 2.11 -23.36 -12.88
CA GLY A 251 0.77 -22.85 -13.08
C GLY A 251 0.15 -22.31 -11.81
N GLY A 252 -0.83 -21.43 -11.97
CA GLY A 252 -1.73 -20.99 -10.93
C GLY A 252 -3.15 -20.91 -11.47
N VAL A 253 -4.12 -21.37 -10.69
CA VAL A 253 -5.55 -21.38 -11.08
C VAL A 253 -6.37 -20.77 -9.96
N ASP A 254 -7.20 -19.79 -10.32
CA ASP A 254 -8.21 -19.18 -9.47
C ASP A 254 -9.61 -19.70 -9.87
N VAL A 255 -10.34 -20.28 -8.90
CA VAL A 255 -11.61 -20.98 -9.14
C VAL A 255 -12.77 -20.04 -8.82
N GLN A 256 -13.60 -19.75 -9.83
CA GLN A 256 -14.79 -18.90 -9.71
C GLN A 256 -16.07 -19.70 -10.05
N GLU A 257 -17.22 -19.09 -9.80
CA GLU A 257 -18.53 -19.73 -9.99
C GLU A 257 -18.77 -20.19 -11.44
N THR A 258 -18.35 -19.39 -12.42
CA THR A 258 -18.69 -19.60 -13.84
C THR A 258 -17.51 -20.02 -14.70
N CYS A 259 -16.28 -19.82 -14.24
CA CYS A 259 -15.06 -20.12 -15.01
C CYS A 259 -13.86 -20.30 -14.08
N LEU A 260 -12.77 -20.81 -14.67
CA LEU A 260 -11.48 -20.98 -14.03
C LEU A 260 -10.47 -20.07 -14.69
N TYR A 261 -9.91 -19.11 -13.95
CA TYR A 261 -8.78 -18.30 -14.43
C TYR A 261 -7.48 -19.06 -14.24
N TRP A 262 -6.56 -18.96 -15.18
CA TRP A 262 -5.31 -19.67 -15.11
C TRP A 262 -4.16 -18.86 -15.70
N THR A 263 -2.93 -19.17 -15.23
CA THR A 263 -1.68 -18.65 -15.77
C THR A 263 -0.64 -19.76 -15.84
N VAL A 264 0.25 -19.67 -16.83
CA VAL A 264 1.48 -20.44 -16.90
C VAL A 264 2.65 -19.46 -16.97
N ARG A 265 3.61 -19.63 -16.05
CA ARG A 265 4.76 -18.74 -15.92
C ARG A 265 6.08 -19.52 -15.99
N ALA A 266 7.01 -18.98 -16.75
CA ALA A 266 8.39 -19.47 -16.86
C ALA A 266 9.27 -18.81 -15.82
N TRP A 267 10.20 -19.58 -15.24
CA TRP A 267 11.10 -19.18 -14.18
C TRP A 267 12.55 -19.53 -14.48
N GLY A 268 13.47 -18.66 -14.10
CA GLY A 268 14.92 -18.85 -14.16
C GLY A 268 15.62 -18.26 -12.96
N ASN A 269 16.95 -18.17 -13.06
CA ASN A 269 17.81 -17.70 -11.98
C ASN A 269 17.36 -16.33 -11.44
N TYR A 270 17.59 -16.11 -10.14
CA TYR A 270 17.24 -14.87 -9.41
C TYR A 270 15.73 -14.54 -9.38
N ILE A 271 14.88 -15.57 -9.57
CA ILE A 271 13.43 -15.43 -9.69
C ILE A 271 13.07 -14.52 -10.90
N THR A 272 13.88 -14.56 -11.95
CA THR A 272 13.51 -13.98 -13.25
C THR A 272 12.32 -14.74 -13.77
N SER A 273 11.29 -14.06 -14.25
CA SER A 273 10.08 -14.74 -14.69
C SER A 273 9.38 -14.05 -15.84
N GLN A 274 8.67 -14.84 -16.64
CA GLN A 274 7.84 -14.37 -17.73
C GLN A 274 6.55 -15.16 -17.78
N ASN A 275 5.41 -14.46 -17.80
CA ASN A 275 4.15 -15.08 -18.17
C ASN A 275 4.24 -15.51 -19.63
N ILE A 276 3.95 -16.78 -19.93
CA ILE A 276 3.96 -17.32 -21.29
C ILE A 276 2.58 -17.65 -21.80
N ALA A 277 1.59 -17.80 -20.91
CA ALA A 277 0.21 -18.01 -21.26
C ALA A 277 -0.71 -17.71 -20.06
N HIS A 278 -1.88 -17.20 -20.32
CA HIS A 278 -2.98 -17.04 -19.38
C HIS A 278 -4.30 -17.13 -20.10
N GLY A 279 -5.38 -17.30 -19.38
CA GLY A 279 -6.72 -17.35 -19.96
C GLY A 279 -7.78 -17.78 -18.96
N GLN A 280 -8.96 -17.99 -19.51
CA GLN A 280 -10.13 -18.53 -18.81
C GLN A 280 -10.46 -19.92 -19.38
N ALA A 281 -10.90 -20.82 -18.53
CA ALA A 281 -11.35 -22.17 -18.90
C ALA A 281 -12.77 -22.39 -18.39
N ALA A 282 -13.59 -23.02 -19.18
CA ALA A 282 -14.98 -23.39 -18.83
C ALA A 282 -15.05 -24.72 -18.07
N SER A 283 -13.98 -25.49 -18.03
CA SER A 283 -13.96 -26.83 -17.43
C SER A 283 -12.60 -27.25 -16.90
N TRP A 284 -12.59 -28.20 -15.99
CA TRP A 284 -11.39 -28.84 -15.47
C TRP A 284 -10.55 -29.55 -16.56
N ALA A 285 -11.21 -30.12 -17.58
CA ALA A 285 -10.55 -30.75 -18.72
C ALA A 285 -9.70 -29.76 -19.55
N GLU A 286 -10.09 -28.49 -19.59
CA GLU A 286 -9.29 -27.44 -20.23
C GLU A 286 -8.07 -27.09 -19.40
N ILE A 287 -8.19 -27.01 -18.07
CA ILE A 287 -7.06 -26.83 -17.16
C ILE A 287 -6.07 -27.98 -17.29
N GLU A 288 -6.55 -29.23 -17.27
CA GLU A 288 -5.71 -30.41 -17.47
C GLU A 288 -4.95 -30.34 -18.80
N ARG A 289 -5.61 -29.96 -19.89
CA ARG A 289 -4.98 -29.81 -21.19
C ARG A 289 -3.90 -28.74 -21.20
N VAL A 290 -4.16 -27.58 -20.62
CA VAL A 290 -3.19 -26.46 -20.57
C VAL A 290 -1.99 -26.82 -19.72
N MET A 291 -2.17 -27.45 -18.57
CA MET A 291 -1.09 -27.80 -17.65
C MET A 291 -0.26 -29.00 -18.12
N ASN A 292 -0.80 -29.83 -19.00
CA ASN A 292 -0.09 -30.94 -19.66
C ASN A 292 0.44 -30.58 -21.07
N LEU A 293 0.24 -29.30 -21.52
CA LEU A 293 0.79 -28.85 -22.79
C LEU A 293 2.32 -28.75 -22.69
N SER A 294 2.98 -29.23 -23.75
CA SER A 294 4.44 -29.11 -23.91
C SER A 294 4.78 -27.80 -24.60
N TYR A 295 5.32 -26.84 -23.85
CA TYR A 295 5.70 -25.51 -24.31
C TYR A 295 7.13 -25.51 -24.84
N GLU A 296 7.36 -24.88 -26.01
CA GLU A 296 8.62 -24.95 -26.74
C GLU A 296 9.52 -23.72 -26.51
N LYS A 297 10.82 -23.96 -26.32
CA LYS A 297 11.85 -22.96 -26.35
C LYS A 297 12.37 -22.69 -27.76
N PRO A 298 13.04 -21.57 -28.02
CA PRO A 298 13.65 -21.26 -29.31
C PRO A 298 14.65 -22.29 -29.81
N ASP A 299 15.32 -23.02 -28.93
CA ASP A 299 16.28 -24.09 -29.22
C ASP A 299 15.62 -25.46 -29.49
N GLY A 300 14.31 -25.55 -29.39
CA GLY A 300 13.50 -26.77 -29.57
C GLY A 300 13.34 -27.63 -28.32
N GLU A 301 13.95 -27.25 -27.18
CA GLU A 301 13.66 -27.85 -25.89
C GLU A 301 12.20 -27.61 -25.51
N ARG A 302 11.59 -28.58 -24.84
CA ARG A 302 10.18 -28.50 -24.42
C ARG A 302 10.07 -28.65 -22.92
N LEU A 303 9.31 -27.77 -22.29
CA LEU A 303 8.98 -27.80 -20.88
C LEU A 303 7.47 -27.96 -20.66
N VAL A 304 7.11 -28.65 -19.59
CA VAL A 304 5.73 -28.75 -19.07
C VAL A 304 5.69 -28.11 -17.70
N PRO A 305 4.57 -27.52 -17.28
CA PRO A 305 4.38 -27.04 -15.91
C PRO A 305 4.66 -28.17 -14.90
N SER A 306 5.65 -27.98 -14.03
CA SER A 306 6.07 -28.99 -13.05
C SER A 306 5.18 -29.00 -11.81
N LEU A 307 4.53 -27.90 -11.50
CA LEU A 307 3.58 -27.75 -10.38
C LEU A 307 2.58 -26.65 -10.70
N CYS A 308 1.31 -26.95 -10.46
CA CYS A 308 0.21 -26.00 -10.50
C CYS A 308 -0.47 -25.94 -9.15
N LEU A 309 -0.66 -24.74 -8.61
CA LEU A 309 -1.48 -24.52 -7.41
C LEU A 309 -2.87 -24.04 -7.81
N ILE A 310 -3.90 -24.69 -7.27
CA ILE A 310 -5.30 -24.49 -7.62
C ILE A 310 -6.06 -24.01 -6.39
N ASP A 311 -6.73 -22.85 -6.48
CA ASP A 311 -7.50 -22.31 -5.37
C ASP A 311 -8.61 -23.26 -4.90
N SER A 312 -8.67 -23.47 -3.60
CA SER A 312 -9.69 -24.29 -2.93
C SER A 312 -10.60 -23.46 -1.99
N GLY A 313 -10.63 -22.15 -2.22
CA GLY A 313 -11.43 -21.24 -1.39
C GLY A 313 -12.90 -21.27 -1.72
N TYR A 314 -13.26 -21.32 -3.01
CA TYR A 314 -14.63 -21.27 -3.50
C TYR A 314 -15.28 -22.67 -3.55
N ASP A 315 -14.73 -23.61 -4.29
CA ASP A 315 -15.22 -24.99 -4.42
C ASP A 315 -14.11 -25.98 -4.03
N ALA A 316 -14.06 -26.27 -2.73
CA ALA A 316 -13.01 -27.12 -2.20
C ALA A 316 -13.14 -28.59 -2.64
N ASP A 317 -14.36 -29.08 -2.82
CA ASP A 317 -14.57 -30.52 -3.08
C ASP A 317 -14.18 -30.85 -4.52
N SER A 318 -14.65 -30.08 -5.51
CA SER A 318 -14.24 -30.27 -6.91
C SER A 318 -12.73 -30.03 -7.10
N THR A 319 -12.15 -29.03 -6.42
CA THR A 319 -10.71 -28.77 -6.47
C THR A 319 -9.90 -29.92 -5.88
N TYR A 320 -10.35 -30.49 -4.76
CA TYR A 320 -9.66 -31.61 -4.12
C TYR A 320 -9.72 -32.87 -4.99
N ASP A 321 -10.87 -33.15 -5.60
CA ASP A 321 -11.04 -34.31 -6.47
C ASP A 321 -10.15 -34.16 -7.72
N PHE A 322 -10.13 -32.98 -8.36
CA PHE A 322 -9.25 -32.71 -9.49
C PHE A 322 -7.77 -32.83 -9.15
N CYS A 323 -7.35 -32.26 -8.00
CA CYS A 323 -5.96 -32.36 -7.56
C CYS A 323 -5.57 -33.80 -7.21
N ALA A 324 -6.49 -34.60 -6.68
CA ALA A 324 -6.23 -36.02 -6.39
C ALA A 324 -6.06 -36.86 -7.67
N ASP A 325 -6.84 -36.56 -8.70
CA ASP A 325 -6.75 -37.23 -10.01
C ASP A 325 -5.47 -36.81 -10.78
N ASN A 326 -4.86 -35.65 -10.43
CA ASN A 326 -3.66 -35.06 -11.06
C ASN A 326 -2.52 -34.81 -10.04
N ALA A 327 -2.33 -35.72 -9.08
CA ALA A 327 -1.47 -35.51 -7.92
C ALA A 327 0.03 -35.40 -8.24
N ASP A 328 0.45 -35.69 -9.44
CA ASP A 328 1.81 -35.56 -9.95
C ASP A 328 2.23 -34.12 -10.25
N TRP A 329 1.26 -33.24 -10.59
CA TRP A 329 1.54 -31.83 -10.91
C TRP A 329 0.56 -30.83 -10.27
N ALA A 330 -0.55 -31.25 -9.65
CA ALA A 330 -1.53 -30.35 -9.08
C ALA A 330 -1.61 -30.46 -7.55
N LEU A 331 -1.62 -29.32 -6.87
CA LEU A 331 -1.88 -29.23 -5.44
C LEU A 331 -2.93 -28.15 -5.14
N PRO A 332 -3.85 -28.40 -4.20
CA PRO A 332 -4.78 -27.39 -3.75
C PRO A 332 -4.08 -26.33 -2.90
N VAL A 333 -4.45 -25.07 -3.10
CA VAL A 333 -3.95 -23.93 -2.35
C VAL A 333 -5.06 -23.19 -1.64
N LYS A 334 -4.73 -22.49 -0.55
CA LYS A 334 -5.63 -21.57 0.14
C LYS A 334 -4.87 -20.38 0.68
N GLY A 335 -5.40 -19.17 0.47
CA GLY A 335 -4.89 -17.95 1.07
C GLY A 335 -5.06 -17.94 2.60
N SER A 336 -4.03 -17.50 3.32
CA SER A 336 -4.13 -17.29 4.77
C SER A 336 -4.86 -15.99 5.09
N SER A 337 -5.83 -16.04 6.00
CA SER A 337 -6.55 -14.88 6.52
C SER A 337 -5.71 -14.00 7.48
N SER A 338 -4.55 -14.49 7.92
CA SER A 338 -3.65 -13.81 8.85
C SER A 338 -2.21 -13.89 8.36
N PRO A 339 -1.35 -12.89 8.70
CA PRO A 339 0.06 -12.93 8.33
C PRO A 339 0.74 -14.20 8.84
N MET A 340 1.55 -14.84 7.99
CA MET A 340 2.32 -16.02 8.31
C MET A 340 3.79 -15.65 8.54
N MET A 341 4.55 -16.45 9.28
CA MET A 341 6.01 -16.28 9.41
C MET A 341 6.72 -16.63 8.09
N SER A 342 6.34 -17.73 7.45
CA SER A 342 6.82 -18.19 6.14
C SER A 342 5.94 -17.64 5.01
N HIS A 343 6.39 -17.77 3.76
CA HIS A 343 5.58 -17.44 2.58
C HIS A 343 4.50 -18.48 2.33
N PHE A 344 4.79 -19.74 2.58
CA PHE A 344 3.84 -20.83 2.51
C PHE A 344 4.05 -21.83 3.66
N LYS A 345 3.05 -22.69 3.85
CA LYS A 345 3.06 -23.81 4.78
C LYS A 345 2.29 -24.97 4.19
N LEU A 346 2.82 -26.18 4.33
CA LEU A 346 2.12 -27.41 3.95
C LEU A 346 1.33 -27.96 5.15
N SER A 347 0.09 -28.35 4.90
CA SER A 347 -0.76 -29.07 5.85
C SER A 347 -1.41 -30.26 5.17
N LYS A 348 -1.88 -31.24 5.92
CA LYS A 348 -2.57 -32.39 5.35
C LYS A 348 -4.08 -32.15 5.29
N ILE A 349 -4.69 -32.54 4.19
CA ILE A 349 -6.16 -32.58 4.08
C ILE A 349 -6.66 -33.69 4.96
N ASN A 350 -7.44 -33.33 5.99
CA ASN A 350 -8.05 -34.28 6.92
C ASN A 350 -9.57 -34.34 6.71
N ARG A 351 -9.97 -34.83 5.53
CA ARG A 351 -11.37 -35.13 5.16
C ARG A 351 -11.46 -36.57 4.70
N PRO A 352 -11.90 -37.50 5.57
CA PRO A 352 -11.90 -38.94 5.29
C PRO A 352 -12.68 -39.34 4.02
N ASP A 353 -13.74 -38.58 3.68
CA ASP A 353 -14.61 -38.85 2.52
C ASP A 353 -14.11 -38.21 1.21
N SER A 354 -13.02 -37.45 1.24
CA SER A 354 -12.45 -36.83 0.06
C SER A 354 -11.39 -37.73 -0.61
N LYS A 355 -11.35 -37.77 -1.96
CA LYS A 355 -10.26 -38.41 -2.71
C LYS A 355 -8.87 -37.87 -2.34
N ALA A 356 -8.80 -36.59 -1.94
CA ALA A 356 -7.57 -35.92 -1.54
C ALA A 356 -7.16 -36.17 -0.08
N PHE A 357 -7.78 -37.12 0.65
CA PHE A 357 -7.41 -37.42 2.02
C PHE A 357 -5.90 -37.73 2.15
N GLY A 358 -5.24 -37.02 3.07
CA GLY A 358 -3.79 -37.14 3.27
C GLY A 358 -2.90 -36.39 2.27
N MET A 359 -3.47 -35.81 1.21
CA MET A 359 -2.77 -34.95 0.28
C MET A 359 -2.30 -33.66 0.96
N ASN A 360 -1.29 -33.01 0.41
CA ASN A 360 -0.84 -31.70 0.90
C ASN A 360 -1.80 -30.59 0.44
N LEU A 361 -2.23 -29.76 1.39
CA LEU A 361 -2.84 -28.46 1.13
C LEU A 361 -1.79 -27.37 1.36
N VAL A 362 -1.60 -26.52 0.38
CA VAL A 362 -0.68 -25.38 0.47
C VAL A 362 -1.41 -24.19 1.06
N MET A 363 -0.94 -23.67 2.20
CA MET A 363 -1.40 -22.40 2.76
C MET A 363 -0.41 -21.32 2.36
N VAL A 364 -0.86 -20.22 1.76
CA VAL A 364 0.01 -19.12 1.28
C VAL A 364 -0.29 -17.80 1.99
N ASP A 365 0.77 -17.02 2.25
CA ASP A 365 0.64 -15.61 2.61
C ASP A 365 0.58 -14.77 1.32
N GLY A 366 -0.65 -14.51 0.86
CA GLY A 366 -0.88 -13.78 -0.40
C GLY A 366 -0.23 -12.40 -0.42
N ASP A 367 -0.26 -11.67 0.71
CA ASP A 367 0.32 -10.33 0.81
C ASP A 367 1.84 -10.35 0.54
N LYS A 368 2.56 -11.35 1.03
CA LYS A 368 4.01 -11.49 0.78
C LYS A 368 4.34 -11.78 -0.67
N TYR A 369 3.57 -12.64 -1.32
CA TYR A 369 3.76 -12.94 -2.74
C TYR A 369 3.38 -11.74 -3.63
N LYS A 370 2.32 -11.02 -3.32
CA LYS A 370 1.94 -9.76 -3.98
C LYS A 370 3.04 -8.69 -3.85
N ASP A 371 3.70 -8.60 -2.69
CA ASP A 371 4.88 -7.74 -2.49
C ASP A 371 6.04 -8.14 -3.41
N MET A 372 6.32 -9.44 -3.54
CA MET A 372 7.37 -9.96 -4.41
C MET A 372 7.08 -9.66 -5.89
N ILE A 373 5.84 -9.87 -6.34
CA ILE A 373 5.40 -9.57 -7.71
C ILE A 373 5.54 -8.07 -7.99
N ALA A 374 4.96 -7.20 -7.16
CA ALA A 374 5.00 -5.76 -7.33
C ALA A 374 6.42 -5.19 -7.35
N ALA A 375 7.32 -5.71 -6.49
CA ALA A 375 8.72 -5.29 -6.48
C ALA A 375 9.46 -5.66 -7.77
N ARG A 376 9.13 -6.82 -8.39
CA ARG A 376 9.77 -7.29 -9.63
C ARG A 376 9.19 -6.64 -10.88
N MET A 377 7.92 -6.29 -10.90
CA MET A 377 7.30 -5.51 -11.99
C MET A 377 7.98 -4.15 -12.19
N LYS A 378 8.54 -3.55 -11.13
CA LYS A 378 9.25 -2.26 -11.18
C LYS A 378 10.64 -2.35 -11.80
N LYS A 379 11.21 -3.57 -11.92
CA LYS A 379 12.52 -3.76 -12.56
C LYS A 379 12.38 -3.68 -14.08
N GLN A 380 13.42 -3.17 -14.73
CA GLN A 380 13.53 -3.27 -16.18
C GLN A 380 13.66 -4.76 -16.58
N ASN A 381 13.21 -5.08 -17.80
CA ASN A 381 13.28 -6.44 -18.35
C ASN A 381 14.70 -6.99 -18.24
N GLY A 382 14.83 -8.22 -17.77
CA GLY A 382 16.09 -8.89 -17.54
C GLY A 382 16.16 -9.57 -16.17
N ARG A 383 17.36 -9.68 -15.61
CA ARG A 383 17.64 -10.42 -14.38
C ARG A 383 16.77 -9.99 -13.19
N GLY A 384 16.00 -10.93 -12.68
CA GLY A 384 15.13 -10.74 -11.52
C GLY A 384 13.85 -9.92 -11.80
N ALA A 385 13.55 -9.63 -13.07
CA ALA A 385 12.34 -8.95 -13.48
C ALA A 385 11.15 -9.91 -13.57
N TRP A 386 9.96 -9.32 -13.47
CA TRP A 386 8.69 -9.97 -13.79
C TRP A 386 8.25 -9.44 -15.16
N MET A 387 8.09 -10.30 -16.14
CA MET A 387 7.85 -9.98 -17.53
C MET A 387 6.60 -10.69 -18.06
N VAL A 388 6.11 -10.24 -19.20
CA VAL A 388 5.00 -10.83 -19.94
C VAL A 388 5.37 -11.00 -21.43
N TYR A 389 4.65 -11.87 -22.13
CA TYR A 389 4.85 -12.12 -23.56
C TYR A 389 4.40 -10.93 -24.43
N ASP A 390 4.85 -10.89 -25.68
CA ASP A 390 4.44 -9.88 -26.69
C ASP A 390 2.95 -10.03 -27.03
N GLY A 391 2.21 -8.91 -26.97
CA GLY A 391 0.77 -8.92 -27.18
C GLY A 391 -0.05 -9.35 -25.97
N CYS A 392 0.51 -9.35 -24.77
CA CYS A 392 -0.26 -9.50 -23.55
C CYS A 392 -1.39 -8.46 -23.50
N ASP A 393 -2.60 -8.88 -23.14
CA ASP A 393 -3.78 -8.02 -23.20
C ASP A 393 -3.91 -7.08 -21.99
N MET A 394 -4.72 -6.03 -22.19
CA MET A 394 -4.94 -5.01 -21.14
C MET A 394 -5.79 -5.56 -20.00
N GLU A 395 -6.72 -6.48 -20.24
CA GLU A 395 -7.56 -7.09 -19.21
C GLU A 395 -6.71 -7.81 -18.18
N TYR A 396 -5.74 -8.61 -18.63
CA TYR A 396 -4.77 -9.24 -17.74
C TYR A 396 -3.96 -8.20 -16.95
N ALA A 397 -3.46 -7.16 -17.62
CA ALA A 397 -2.67 -6.12 -16.99
C ALA A 397 -3.48 -5.36 -15.90
N GLU A 398 -4.74 -5.05 -16.16
CA GLU A 398 -5.65 -4.41 -15.20
C GLU A 398 -5.94 -5.31 -14.01
N GLN A 399 -6.24 -6.59 -14.22
CA GLN A 399 -6.51 -7.54 -13.14
C GLN A 399 -5.26 -7.82 -12.28
N VAL A 400 -4.08 -7.97 -12.88
CA VAL A 400 -2.82 -8.16 -12.13
C VAL A 400 -2.45 -6.94 -11.30
N THR A 401 -2.90 -5.77 -11.70
CA THR A 401 -2.69 -4.51 -10.95
C THR A 401 -3.95 -3.98 -10.26
N ALA A 402 -5.00 -4.78 -10.14
CA ALA A 402 -6.28 -4.39 -9.55
C ALA A 402 -6.19 -4.05 -8.06
N GLU A 403 -5.17 -4.54 -7.37
CA GLU A 403 -4.96 -4.27 -5.96
C GLU A 403 -3.86 -3.24 -5.69
N HIS A 404 -3.93 -2.64 -4.52
CA HIS A 404 -2.88 -1.80 -3.96
C HIS A 404 -2.73 -2.03 -2.46
N LYS A 405 -1.59 -1.67 -1.91
CA LYS A 405 -1.30 -1.84 -0.49
C LYS A 405 -1.85 -0.66 0.30
N VAL A 406 -2.66 -0.96 1.30
CA VAL A 406 -3.26 0.03 2.21
C VAL A 406 -2.96 -0.34 3.66
N GLY A 407 -2.82 0.68 4.51
CA GLY A 407 -2.66 0.44 5.94
C GLY A 407 -4.01 0.23 6.61
N GLU A 408 -4.18 -0.90 7.27
CA GLU A 408 -5.35 -1.21 8.09
C GLU A 408 -4.99 -1.22 9.57
N LYS A 409 -5.84 -0.61 10.40
CA LYS A 409 -5.69 -0.69 11.86
C LYS A 409 -6.20 -2.02 12.37
N VAL A 410 -5.32 -2.83 12.94
CA VAL A 410 -5.64 -4.07 13.64
C VAL A 410 -5.27 -3.89 15.12
N GLY A 411 -6.26 -3.55 15.94
CA GLY A 411 -6.02 -3.14 17.34
C GLY A 411 -5.21 -1.84 17.43
N ALA A 412 -4.07 -1.87 18.14
CA ALA A 412 -3.18 -0.71 18.29
C ALA A 412 -2.11 -0.59 17.18
N LYS A 413 -2.05 -1.54 16.24
CA LYS A 413 -1.03 -1.57 15.18
C LYS A 413 -1.66 -1.28 13.82
N THR A 414 -0.94 -0.54 12.98
CA THR A 414 -1.25 -0.42 11.55
C THR A 414 -0.54 -1.56 10.82
N VAL A 415 -1.30 -2.36 10.07
CA VAL A 415 -0.78 -3.46 9.26
C VAL A 415 -1.05 -3.11 7.80
N GLN A 416 -0.04 -3.27 6.96
CA GLN A 416 -0.19 -3.10 5.51
C GLN A 416 -0.87 -4.34 4.92
N ARG A 417 -1.93 -4.14 4.12
CA ARG A 417 -2.70 -5.20 3.45
C ARG A 417 -2.95 -4.83 1.99
N TRP A 418 -2.95 -5.83 1.13
CA TRP A 418 -3.40 -5.67 -0.24
C TRP A 418 -4.92 -5.62 -0.30
N ARG A 419 -5.46 -4.65 -1.04
CA ARG A 419 -6.90 -4.43 -1.25
C ARG A 419 -7.17 -3.99 -2.67
N LEU A 420 -8.34 -4.35 -3.17
CA LEU A 420 -8.83 -3.88 -4.47
C LEU A 420 -8.85 -2.35 -4.51
N LYS A 421 -8.40 -1.77 -5.63
CA LYS A 421 -8.47 -0.33 -5.90
C LYS A 421 -9.93 0.15 -6.04
N HIS A 422 -10.77 -0.72 -6.57
CA HIS A 422 -12.20 -0.48 -6.78
C HIS A 422 -13.00 -1.65 -6.22
N SER A 423 -14.15 -1.39 -5.59
CA SER A 423 -14.97 -2.40 -4.90
C SER A 423 -15.56 -3.49 -5.80
N HIS A 424 -15.49 -3.32 -7.12
CA HIS A 424 -15.99 -4.27 -8.13
C HIS A 424 -14.91 -4.62 -9.17
N GLY A 425 -13.65 -4.44 -8.85
CA GLY A 425 -12.55 -4.82 -9.74
C GLY A 425 -12.23 -6.30 -9.59
N ASP A 426 -12.00 -6.97 -10.72
CA ASP A 426 -11.54 -8.35 -10.75
C ASP A 426 -10.03 -8.41 -10.54
N ASN A 427 -9.54 -9.40 -9.77
CA ASN A 427 -8.12 -9.62 -9.47
C ASN A 427 -7.69 -11.08 -9.72
N HIS A 428 -8.49 -11.83 -10.46
CA HIS A 428 -8.32 -13.27 -10.65
C HIS A 428 -6.93 -13.63 -11.21
N TYR A 429 -6.44 -12.87 -12.20
CA TYR A 429 -5.11 -13.09 -12.73
C TYR A 429 -4.01 -12.74 -11.73
N LEU A 430 -4.20 -11.77 -10.83
CA LEU A 430 -3.23 -11.52 -9.75
C LEU A 430 -3.15 -12.71 -8.80
N ASP A 431 -4.27 -13.32 -8.45
CA ASP A 431 -4.28 -14.49 -7.58
C ASP A 431 -3.69 -15.72 -8.30
N CYS A 432 -3.94 -15.92 -9.61
CA CYS A 432 -3.22 -16.91 -10.42
C CYS A 432 -1.70 -16.70 -10.40
N GLU A 433 -1.22 -15.46 -10.53
CA GLU A 433 0.21 -15.13 -10.48
C GLU A 433 0.83 -15.38 -9.08
N VAL A 434 0.07 -15.11 -8.02
CA VAL A 434 0.46 -15.47 -6.65
C VAL A 434 0.64 -16.98 -6.49
N TYR A 435 -0.28 -17.76 -7.03
CA TYR A 435 -0.24 -19.22 -6.97
C TYR A 435 0.87 -19.81 -7.84
N ALA A 436 1.11 -19.27 -9.03
CA ALA A 436 2.23 -19.67 -9.88
C ALA A 436 3.59 -19.37 -9.22
N LEU A 437 3.75 -18.22 -8.58
CA LEU A 437 4.96 -17.87 -7.83
C LEU A 437 5.13 -18.75 -6.58
N ALA A 438 4.06 -19.07 -5.88
CA ALA A 438 4.10 -19.97 -4.73
C ALA A 438 4.49 -21.41 -5.16
N ALA A 439 3.97 -21.88 -6.31
CA ALA A 439 4.39 -23.15 -6.91
C ALA A 439 5.91 -23.15 -7.22
N ALA A 440 6.41 -22.10 -7.84
CA ALA A 440 7.84 -21.96 -8.12
C ALA A 440 8.69 -21.90 -6.84
N ASP A 441 8.17 -21.26 -5.78
CA ASP A 441 8.86 -21.19 -4.47
C ASP A 441 8.97 -22.57 -3.82
N ILE A 442 7.92 -23.39 -3.90
CA ILE A 442 7.93 -24.80 -3.47
C ILE A 442 8.94 -25.61 -4.26
N MET A 443 9.08 -25.36 -5.58
CA MET A 443 10.04 -26.00 -6.48
C MET A 443 11.47 -25.46 -6.36
N GLY A 444 11.75 -24.54 -5.42
CA GLY A 444 13.10 -24.08 -5.11
C GLY A 444 13.63 -22.95 -6.01
N VAL A 445 12.75 -22.15 -6.67
CA VAL A 445 13.16 -21.05 -7.57
C VAL A 445 14.14 -20.06 -6.93
N ARG A 446 14.12 -19.92 -5.60
CA ARG A 446 15.01 -19.00 -4.86
C ARG A 446 16.48 -19.46 -4.85
N SER A 447 16.73 -20.75 -4.96
CA SER A 447 18.07 -21.37 -4.92
C SER A 447 18.61 -21.76 -6.28
N MET A 448 17.86 -21.64 -7.38
CA MET A 448 18.28 -22.02 -8.72
C MET A 448 19.63 -21.44 -9.17
N HIS A 449 19.99 -20.24 -8.71
CA HIS A 449 21.25 -19.58 -9.05
C HIS A 449 22.47 -20.17 -8.31
N LEU A 450 22.27 -20.96 -7.26
CA LEU A 450 23.34 -21.57 -6.48
C LEU A 450 23.90 -22.81 -7.20
N GLU A 451 23.08 -23.50 -8.00
CA GLU A 451 23.47 -24.68 -8.74
C GLU A 451 24.49 -24.39 -9.88
N GLU A 452 24.48 -23.15 -10.42
CA GLU A 452 25.46 -22.72 -11.44
C GLU A 452 26.80 -22.28 -10.84
N ALA A 453 26.85 -21.94 -9.57
CA ALA A 453 28.11 -21.54 -8.90
C ALA A 453 29.01 -22.73 -8.62
N ASP A 454 28.44 -23.95 -8.60
CA ASP A 454 29.23 -25.20 -8.42
C ASP A 454 29.82 -25.71 -9.73
N ASP A 455 29.36 -25.26 -10.91
CA ASP A 455 29.88 -25.64 -12.24
C ASP A 455 30.89 -24.63 -12.83
N GLU A 456 31.10 -23.46 -12.23
CA GLU A 456 32.25 -22.61 -12.59
C GLU A 456 33.54 -23.24 -12.05
N PRO A 457 34.55 -23.50 -12.91
CA PRO A 457 35.85 -23.99 -12.43
C PRO A 457 36.35 -22.98 -11.38
N GLU A 458 36.76 -23.50 -10.21
CA GLU A 458 37.38 -22.72 -9.14
C GLU A 458 38.41 -21.75 -9.75
N VAL A 459 37.98 -20.53 -10.03
CA VAL A 459 38.89 -19.41 -10.14
C VAL A 459 39.44 -19.26 -8.72
N LYS A 460 40.63 -19.85 -8.51
CA LYS A 460 41.43 -19.66 -7.29
C LYS A 460 41.40 -18.16 -7.00
N ARG A 461 40.54 -17.74 -6.09
CA ARG A 461 40.76 -16.52 -5.37
C ARG A 461 42.06 -16.72 -4.63
N GLN A 462 43.15 -16.30 -5.21
CA GLN A 462 44.31 -15.90 -4.44
C GLN A 462 43.81 -14.74 -3.60
N LEU A 463 43.33 -15.07 -2.42
CA LEU A 463 43.28 -14.15 -1.30
C LEU A 463 44.76 -13.78 -1.10
N ASP A 464 45.13 -12.59 -1.56
CA ASP A 464 46.25 -11.82 -1.02
C ASP A 464 45.87 -11.41 0.42
N ALA A 465 45.81 -12.43 1.29
CA ALA A 465 45.68 -12.27 2.72
C ALA A 465 47.07 -12.05 3.34
N LYS A 466 47.86 -11.09 2.82
CA LYS A 466 49.17 -10.72 3.37
C LYS A 466 49.46 -9.22 3.38
N THR A 467 48.51 -8.35 3.10
CA THR A 467 48.77 -6.90 3.12
C THR A 467 47.94 -6.12 4.13
N ASP A 468 46.91 -6.69 4.73
CA ASP A 468 46.06 -5.91 5.65
C ASP A 468 46.34 -6.17 7.15
N GLU A 469 47.00 -7.24 7.54
CA GLU A 469 47.40 -7.48 8.94
C GLU A 469 48.70 -6.73 9.35
N GLU A 470 49.65 -6.54 8.44
CA GLU A 470 50.86 -5.76 8.75
C GLU A 470 50.63 -4.26 8.80
N SER A 471 49.66 -3.70 8.07
CA SER A 471 49.34 -2.26 8.11
C SER A 471 48.55 -1.85 9.37
N TRP A 472 47.88 -2.79 10.01
CA TRP A 472 47.10 -2.51 11.23
C TRP A 472 47.95 -2.52 12.49
N ILE A 473 49.06 -3.23 12.50
CA ILE A 473 50.00 -3.32 13.61
C ILE A 473 50.93 -2.09 13.63
N GLU A 474 51.35 -1.55 12.51
CA GLU A 474 52.20 -0.33 12.46
C GLU A 474 51.48 0.99 12.82
N GLN A 475 50.15 1.04 12.75
CA GLN A 475 49.40 2.23 13.11
C GLN A 475 49.08 2.34 14.61
N ASN A 476 49.32 1.32 15.42
CA ASN A 476 49.00 1.31 16.86
C ASN A 476 50.20 1.25 17.79
N GLU A 477 51.45 1.36 17.30
CA GLU A 477 52.67 1.44 18.15
C GLU A 477 53.19 2.88 18.41
N SER A 478 52.43 3.91 18.07
CA SER A 478 52.79 5.29 18.42
C SER A 478 51.75 5.92 19.34
N TRP A 479 51.75 5.45 20.59
CA TRP A 479 51.26 6.21 21.78
C TRP A 479 52.03 5.76 23.00
#